data_2ed762a2ad845540e5bf6948f001a88f
#
_entry.id   2ed762a2ad845540e5bf6948f001a88f
#
_cell.length_a   1.000
_cell.length_b   1.000
_cell.length_c   1.000
_cell.angle_alpha   90.00
_cell.angle_beta   90.00
_cell.angle_gamma   90.00
#
_symmetry.space_group_name_H-M   'P 1'
#
loop_
_entity.id
_entity.type
_entity.pdbx_description
1 polymer ?
#
loop_
_entity_poly.entity_id
_entity_poly.type
_entity_poly.pdbx_seq_one_letter_code
_entity_poly.pdbx_strand_id
1 'polypeptide(L)'
;MTQAAKNQAAPAKRVVFTMGGKGGVGKTGVMVALAEWFAANEIPVTLLDLDTENKARGSLKHFFNGSVTKVNIHTPAGLDAFVDHLDSGSEIILADMGAGAGQVAAEWFESMYEDVAATGVSFTAVGVVTPDPASVESILAWANRLQDRVEYVVVENATSTLSDFTYWKGTEQAKRFREAFSPTILQMEFRLAELENPVRQHGIKLGDVADRKVEVDELKRASLVMRAQSYRRRLFSEFDRTKEVFLP
;
A
#
# COMPACT_ATOMS: atom_id res chain seq x y z
N MET A 1 -19.57 -35.84 11.39
CA MET A 1 -19.43 -35.30 10.04
C MET A 1 -18.10 -34.58 9.98
N THR A 2 -17.12 -35.18 9.35
CA THR A 2 -15.73 -34.76 9.32
C THR A 2 -15.61 -33.61 8.32
N GLN A 3 -15.27 -32.43 8.80
CA GLN A 3 -14.89 -31.29 7.96
C GLN A 3 -13.60 -31.66 7.22
N ALA A 4 -13.71 -31.96 5.96
CA ALA A 4 -12.55 -32.06 5.08
C ALA A 4 -11.91 -30.67 5.02
N ALA A 5 -10.79 -30.48 5.69
CA ALA A 5 -9.90 -29.35 5.45
C ALA A 5 -9.53 -29.39 3.97
N LYS A 6 -10.05 -28.45 3.19
CA LYS A 6 -9.58 -28.19 1.83
C LYS A 6 -8.10 -27.85 1.97
N ASN A 7 -7.24 -28.77 1.54
CA ASN A 7 -5.84 -28.48 1.24
C ASN A 7 -5.83 -27.50 0.05
N GLN A 8 -6.02 -26.22 0.32
CA GLN A 8 -5.75 -25.20 -0.67
C GLN A 8 -4.22 -25.13 -0.79
N ALA A 9 -3.72 -25.36 -2.00
CA ALA A 9 -2.33 -25.04 -2.31
C ALA A 9 -2.07 -23.57 -1.93
N ALA A 10 -0.85 -23.25 -1.46
CA ALA A 10 -0.47 -21.87 -1.17
C ALA A 10 -0.74 -21.03 -2.43
N PRO A 11 -1.19 -19.77 -2.29
CA PRO A 11 -1.46 -18.91 -3.43
C PRO A 11 -0.18 -18.75 -4.27
N ALA A 12 -0.34 -18.80 -5.60
CA ALA A 12 0.78 -18.66 -6.52
C ALA A 12 1.19 -17.20 -6.71
N LYS A 13 0.28 -16.26 -6.41
CA LYS A 13 0.51 -14.80 -6.54
C LYS A 13 -0.18 -14.02 -5.42
N ARG A 14 0.43 -12.90 -5.06
CA ARG A 14 -0.12 -11.94 -4.10
C ARG A 14 -0.26 -10.56 -4.75
N VAL A 15 -1.46 -10.02 -4.71
CA VAL A 15 -1.72 -8.60 -5.06
C VAL A 15 -1.85 -7.79 -3.79
N VAL A 16 -0.92 -6.89 -3.57
CA VAL A 16 -0.96 -5.92 -2.47
C VAL A 16 -1.43 -4.59 -3.03
N PHE A 17 -2.58 -4.11 -2.61
CA PHE A 17 -3.15 -2.87 -3.14
C PHE A 17 -3.53 -1.87 -2.04
N THR A 18 -3.43 -0.57 -2.34
CA THR A 18 -3.92 0.46 -1.41
C THR A 18 -5.42 0.59 -1.48
N MET A 19 -6.09 0.71 -0.33
CA MET A 19 -7.52 0.96 -0.23
C MET A 19 -7.83 2.29 0.46
N GLY A 20 -9.05 2.77 0.29
CA GLY A 20 -9.55 3.99 0.91
C GLY A 20 -9.57 5.19 -0.03
N GLY A 21 -10.71 5.93 -0.03
CA GLY A 21 -10.97 7.08 -0.91
C GLY A 21 -10.37 8.41 -0.43
N LYS A 22 -9.81 8.47 0.80
CA LYS A 22 -9.23 9.71 1.32
C LYS A 22 -7.89 10.00 0.65
N GLY A 23 -7.79 11.17 0.00
CA GLY A 23 -6.53 11.67 -0.56
C GLY A 23 -5.55 12.17 0.50
N GLY A 24 -4.24 12.12 0.22
CA GLY A 24 -3.20 12.71 1.05
C GLY A 24 -2.85 11.95 2.33
N VAL A 25 -3.43 10.79 2.61
CA VAL A 25 -3.17 10.01 3.84
C VAL A 25 -1.83 9.26 3.81
N GLY A 26 -1.16 9.16 2.66
CA GLY A 26 0.15 8.51 2.54
C GLY A 26 0.15 7.14 1.84
N LYS A 27 -0.91 6.75 1.13
CA LYS A 27 -1.00 5.47 0.40
C LYS A 27 0.22 5.21 -0.49
N THR A 28 0.51 6.11 -1.42
CA THR A 28 1.70 6.01 -2.30
C THR A 28 2.99 5.91 -1.50
N GLY A 29 3.12 6.64 -0.39
CA GLY A 29 4.31 6.57 0.46
C GLY A 29 4.54 5.18 1.06
N VAL A 30 3.47 4.48 1.44
CA VAL A 30 3.53 3.08 1.89
C VAL A 30 3.94 2.16 0.75
N MET A 31 3.36 2.32 -0.45
CA MET A 31 3.72 1.50 -1.62
C MET A 31 5.18 1.71 -2.06
N VAL A 32 5.67 2.95 -2.04
CA VAL A 32 7.10 3.24 -2.29
C VAL A 32 7.97 2.51 -1.28
N ALA A 33 7.65 2.58 0.00
CA ALA A 33 8.43 1.93 1.05
C ALA A 33 8.39 0.39 0.96
N LEU A 34 7.24 -0.20 0.62
CA LEU A 34 7.11 -1.65 0.37
C LEU A 34 7.96 -2.07 -0.83
N ALA A 35 7.92 -1.32 -1.94
CA ALA A 35 8.74 -1.61 -3.11
C ALA A 35 10.25 -1.53 -2.81
N GLU A 36 10.67 -0.56 -1.99
CA GLU A 36 12.05 -0.47 -1.52
C GLU A 36 12.44 -1.65 -0.61
N TRP A 37 11.52 -2.09 0.26
CA TRP A 37 11.75 -3.24 1.13
C TRP A 37 11.87 -4.55 0.34
N PHE A 38 11.00 -4.79 -0.63
CA PHE A 38 11.10 -5.94 -1.52
C PHE A 38 12.41 -5.94 -2.31
N ALA A 39 12.80 -4.77 -2.86
CA ALA A 39 14.08 -4.63 -3.56
C ALA A 39 15.29 -4.91 -2.66
N ALA A 40 15.25 -4.46 -1.39
CA ALA A 40 16.31 -4.73 -0.41
C ALA A 40 16.41 -6.21 -0.02
N ASN A 41 15.33 -6.97 -0.17
CA ASN A 41 15.28 -8.42 0.07
C ASN A 41 15.44 -9.24 -1.22
N GLU A 42 15.77 -8.61 -2.35
CA GLU A 42 15.95 -9.24 -3.66
C GLU A 42 14.70 -9.99 -4.15
N ILE A 43 13.50 -9.56 -3.71
CA ILE A 43 12.23 -10.14 -4.10
C ILE A 43 11.66 -9.32 -5.27
N PRO A 44 11.48 -9.92 -6.45
CA PRO A 44 10.95 -9.21 -7.61
C PRO A 44 9.48 -8.87 -7.44
N VAL A 45 9.10 -7.64 -7.79
CA VAL A 45 7.72 -7.16 -7.75
C VAL A 45 7.34 -6.47 -9.05
N THR A 46 6.07 -6.60 -9.44
CA THR A 46 5.46 -5.78 -10.49
C THR A 46 4.80 -4.57 -9.86
N LEU A 47 5.13 -3.37 -10.35
CA LEU A 47 4.59 -2.11 -9.83
C LEU A 47 3.51 -1.57 -10.78
N LEU A 48 2.29 -1.41 -10.28
CA LEU A 48 1.15 -0.85 -11.01
C LEU A 48 0.70 0.46 -10.36
N ASP A 49 0.61 1.52 -11.15
CA ASP A 49 0.05 2.81 -10.76
C ASP A 49 -1.38 2.91 -11.33
N LEU A 50 -2.36 2.74 -10.45
CA LEU A 50 -3.78 2.79 -10.77
C LEU A 50 -4.40 4.17 -10.48
N ASP A 51 -3.58 5.13 -10.02
CA ASP A 51 -4.00 6.51 -9.76
C ASP A 51 -4.08 7.31 -11.06
N THR A 52 -5.30 7.51 -11.55
CA THR A 52 -5.55 8.30 -12.77
C THR A 52 -5.67 9.80 -12.50
N GLU A 53 -5.84 10.20 -11.24
CA GLU A 53 -6.03 11.61 -10.86
C GLU A 53 -4.69 12.34 -10.75
N ASN A 54 -3.66 11.69 -10.21
CA ASN A 54 -2.33 12.26 -10.05
C ASN A 54 -1.50 12.11 -11.34
N LYS A 55 -1.54 13.12 -12.20
CA LYS A 55 -0.90 13.07 -13.54
C LYS A 55 0.62 13.22 -13.52
N ALA A 56 1.23 13.85 -12.50
CA ALA A 56 2.64 14.21 -12.55
C ALA A 56 3.42 14.10 -11.23
N ARG A 57 2.85 14.42 -10.08
CA ARG A 57 3.57 14.43 -8.80
C ARG A 57 2.79 13.65 -7.76
N GLY A 58 3.49 12.76 -7.01
CA GLY A 58 2.90 12.01 -5.91
C GLY A 58 2.31 10.66 -6.29
N SER A 59 2.36 10.23 -7.56
CA SER A 59 2.01 8.87 -7.97
C SER A 59 3.23 7.93 -7.86
N LEU A 60 2.99 6.62 -7.82
CA LEU A 60 4.06 5.61 -7.74
C LEU A 60 5.07 5.76 -8.89
N LYS A 61 4.58 6.07 -10.10
CA LYS A 61 5.42 6.31 -11.27
C LYS A 61 6.42 7.45 -11.10
N HIS A 62 6.13 8.44 -10.26
CA HIS A 62 7.03 9.57 -9.98
C HIS A 62 8.31 9.12 -9.25
N PHE A 63 8.22 8.09 -8.42
CA PHE A 63 9.33 7.57 -7.62
C PHE A 63 10.15 6.48 -8.33
N PHE A 64 9.54 5.73 -9.24
CA PHE A 64 10.15 4.56 -9.90
C PHE A 64 10.18 4.75 -11.42
N ASN A 65 10.79 5.80 -11.88
CA ASN A 65 10.88 6.22 -13.27
C ASN A 65 11.14 5.04 -14.25
N GLY A 66 10.16 4.75 -15.12
CA GLY A 66 10.27 3.69 -16.14
C GLY A 66 9.94 2.25 -15.68
N SER A 67 9.91 1.97 -14.38
CA SER A 67 9.65 0.62 -13.84
C SER A 67 8.20 0.41 -13.38
N VAL A 68 7.33 1.40 -13.57
CA VAL A 68 5.92 1.36 -13.16
C VAL A 68 5.02 1.41 -14.37
N THR A 69 4.12 0.45 -14.47
CA THR A 69 3.06 0.47 -15.49
C THR A 69 1.87 1.25 -14.96
N LYS A 70 1.43 2.25 -15.72
CA LYS A 70 0.21 3.00 -15.40
C LYS A 70 -0.98 2.35 -16.08
N VAL A 71 -2.01 2.00 -15.29
CA VAL A 71 -3.22 1.32 -15.74
C VAL A 71 -4.44 2.14 -15.35
N ASN A 72 -5.29 2.46 -16.32
CA ASN A 72 -6.52 3.20 -16.06
C ASN A 72 -7.70 2.27 -15.82
N ILE A 73 -7.92 1.88 -14.57
CA ILE A 73 -9.01 0.96 -14.18
C ILE A 73 -10.44 1.54 -14.34
N HIS A 74 -10.59 2.81 -14.71
CA HIS A 74 -11.90 3.40 -15.03
C HIS A 74 -12.39 3.05 -16.45
N THR A 75 -11.62 2.26 -17.20
CA THR A 75 -12.01 1.82 -18.54
C THR A 75 -11.98 0.29 -18.62
N PRO A 76 -12.83 -0.33 -19.44
CA PRO A 76 -12.81 -1.79 -19.65
C PRO A 76 -11.41 -2.27 -20.10
N ALA A 77 -10.80 -1.60 -21.07
CA ALA A 77 -9.47 -1.96 -21.55
C ALA A 77 -8.38 -1.86 -20.46
N GLY A 78 -8.53 -0.94 -19.51
CA GLY A 78 -7.62 -0.85 -18.38
C GLY A 78 -7.83 -1.96 -17.36
N LEU A 79 -9.07 -2.38 -17.14
CA LEU A 79 -9.37 -3.54 -16.32
C LEU A 79 -8.83 -4.84 -16.94
N ASP A 80 -9.00 -5.01 -18.26
CA ASP A 80 -8.41 -6.14 -18.99
C ASP A 80 -6.88 -6.13 -18.85
N ALA A 81 -6.23 -4.98 -19.05
CA ALA A 81 -4.79 -4.85 -18.86
C ALA A 81 -4.35 -5.16 -17.41
N PHE A 82 -5.15 -4.83 -16.39
CA PHE A 82 -4.87 -5.22 -15.02
C PHE A 82 -4.90 -6.76 -14.87
N VAL A 83 -5.90 -7.43 -15.41
CA VAL A 83 -6.00 -8.91 -15.41
C VAL A 83 -4.80 -9.53 -16.14
N ASP A 84 -4.39 -8.99 -17.28
CA ASP A 84 -3.20 -9.46 -18.00
C ASP A 84 -1.93 -9.38 -17.14
N HIS A 85 -1.80 -8.36 -16.29
CA HIS A 85 -0.71 -8.26 -15.32
C HIS A 85 -0.82 -9.30 -14.19
N LEU A 86 -2.02 -9.77 -13.84
CA LEU A 86 -2.18 -10.87 -12.87
C LEU A 86 -1.70 -12.19 -13.44
N ASP A 87 -1.88 -12.43 -14.73
CA ASP A 87 -1.42 -13.64 -15.40
C ASP A 87 0.10 -13.62 -15.68
N SER A 88 0.63 -12.48 -16.10
CA SER A 88 2.05 -12.25 -16.37
C SER A 88 2.76 -11.57 -15.19
N GLY A 89 4.08 -11.52 -15.22
CA GLY A 89 4.87 -10.76 -14.24
C GLY A 89 5.28 -11.53 -12.99
N SER A 90 5.65 -10.79 -11.96
CA SER A 90 6.17 -11.34 -10.70
C SER A 90 5.07 -12.01 -9.88
N GLU A 91 5.45 -12.87 -8.93
CA GLU A 91 4.53 -13.48 -7.96
C GLU A 91 3.89 -12.44 -7.02
N ILE A 92 4.51 -11.25 -6.92
CA ILE A 92 4.00 -10.14 -6.09
C ILE A 92 3.73 -8.94 -7.00
N ILE A 93 2.53 -8.38 -6.84
CA ILE A 93 2.08 -7.18 -7.55
C ILE A 93 1.73 -6.11 -6.51
N LEU A 94 2.39 -4.96 -6.60
CA LEU A 94 2.05 -3.78 -5.80
C LEU A 94 1.22 -2.82 -6.65
N ALA A 95 -0.03 -2.58 -6.25
CA ALA A 95 -0.98 -1.75 -6.98
C ALA A 95 -1.37 -0.50 -6.15
N ASP A 96 -0.89 0.68 -6.55
CA ASP A 96 -1.21 1.94 -5.87
C ASP A 96 -2.48 2.55 -6.45
N MET A 97 -3.55 2.54 -5.66
CA MET A 97 -4.85 3.10 -6.04
C MET A 97 -4.97 4.56 -5.63
N GLY A 98 -5.36 5.41 -6.56
CA GLY A 98 -5.74 6.79 -6.29
C GLY A 98 -7.02 6.90 -5.44
N ALA A 99 -7.24 8.09 -4.87
CA ALA A 99 -8.42 8.34 -4.04
C ALA A 99 -9.75 8.16 -4.81
N GLY A 100 -9.79 8.48 -6.10
CA GLY A 100 -10.98 8.39 -6.95
C GLY A 100 -11.28 6.98 -7.48
N ALA A 101 -10.36 6.03 -7.38
CA ALA A 101 -10.53 4.68 -7.91
C ALA A 101 -11.56 3.82 -7.14
N GLY A 102 -12.01 4.28 -5.97
CA GLY A 102 -12.71 3.48 -4.98
C GLY A 102 -13.94 2.72 -5.44
N GLN A 103 -14.85 3.36 -6.14
CA GLN A 103 -16.10 2.72 -6.55
C GLN A 103 -15.89 1.71 -7.68
N VAL A 104 -15.19 2.11 -8.73
CA VAL A 104 -14.94 1.26 -9.90
C VAL A 104 -14.10 0.04 -9.53
N ALA A 105 -13.03 0.25 -8.75
CA ALA A 105 -12.18 -0.86 -8.27
C ALA A 105 -12.96 -1.85 -7.41
N ALA A 106 -13.85 -1.35 -6.53
CA ALA A 106 -14.64 -2.22 -5.67
C ALA A 106 -15.73 -2.99 -6.46
N GLU A 107 -16.38 -2.37 -7.44
CA GLU A 107 -17.34 -3.03 -8.33
C GLU A 107 -16.67 -4.12 -9.18
N TRP A 108 -15.51 -3.82 -9.74
CA TRP A 108 -14.71 -4.80 -10.46
C TRP A 108 -14.31 -5.96 -9.54
N PHE A 109 -13.78 -5.65 -8.35
CA PHE A 109 -13.39 -6.67 -7.39
C PHE A 109 -14.57 -7.59 -7.02
N GLU A 110 -15.74 -7.03 -6.75
CA GLU A 110 -16.94 -7.79 -6.44
C GLU A 110 -17.34 -8.73 -7.59
N SER A 111 -17.15 -8.31 -8.85
CA SER A 111 -17.54 -9.10 -10.02
C SER A 111 -16.53 -10.16 -10.44
N MET A 112 -15.23 -9.92 -10.23
CA MET A 112 -14.15 -10.74 -10.78
C MET A 112 -13.39 -11.55 -9.72
N TYR A 113 -13.65 -11.31 -8.43
CA TYR A 113 -12.86 -11.90 -7.35
C TYR A 113 -12.81 -13.42 -7.43
N GLU A 114 -13.97 -14.08 -7.57
CA GLU A 114 -14.06 -15.55 -7.56
C GLU A 114 -13.23 -16.17 -8.71
N ASP A 115 -13.32 -15.58 -9.90
CA ASP A 115 -12.59 -16.04 -11.07
C ASP A 115 -11.09 -15.85 -10.92
N VAL A 116 -10.67 -14.68 -10.43
CA VAL A 116 -9.24 -14.38 -10.20
C VAL A 116 -8.68 -15.22 -9.06
N ALA A 117 -9.39 -15.36 -7.96
CA ALA A 117 -8.95 -16.20 -6.84
C ALA A 117 -8.82 -17.68 -7.22
N ALA A 118 -9.67 -18.17 -8.13
CA ALA A 118 -9.60 -19.53 -8.66
C ALA A 118 -8.29 -19.81 -9.44
N THR A 119 -7.60 -18.78 -9.92
CA THR A 119 -6.27 -18.91 -10.56
C THR A 119 -5.11 -18.96 -9.56
N GLY A 120 -5.39 -18.94 -8.24
CA GLY A 120 -4.37 -18.96 -7.20
C GLY A 120 -3.83 -17.57 -6.83
N VAL A 121 -4.55 -16.50 -7.15
CA VAL A 121 -4.23 -15.14 -6.73
C VAL A 121 -4.87 -14.85 -5.38
N SER A 122 -4.09 -14.32 -4.45
CA SER A 122 -4.57 -13.79 -3.16
C SER A 122 -4.39 -12.28 -3.09
N PHE A 123 -5.14 -11.63 -2.20
CA PHE A 123 -5.18 -10.18 -2.10
C PHE A 123 -4.87 -9.67 -0.70
N THR A 124 -4.08 -8.62 -0.62
CA THR A 124 -3.83 -7.85 0.61
C THR A 124 -4.23 -6.39 0.39
N ALA A 125 -5.21 -5.93 1.17
CA ALA A 125 -5.69 -4.55 1.13
C ALA A 125 -4.99 -3.70 2.20
N VAL A 126 -4.22 -2.70 1.76
CA VAL A 126 -3.46 -1.80 2.63
C VAL A 126 -4.21 -0.49 2.83
N GLY A 127 -4.81 -0.30 3.99
CA GLY A 127 -5.44 0.95 4.41
C GLY A 127 -4.48 1.83 5.20
N VAL A 128 -4.54 3.14 4.98
CA VAL A 128 -3.73 4.10 5.72
C VAL A 128 -4.62 5.00 6.54
N VAL A 129 -4.48 4.95 7.86
CA VAL A 129 -5.18 5.83 8.82
C VAL A 129 -4.24 6.93 9.30
N THR A 130 -4.80 8.09 9.48
CA THR A 130 -4.17 9.26 10.10
C THR A 130 -5.06 9.72 11.27
N PRO A 131 -4.67 10.73 12.06
CA PRO A 131 -5.57 11.34 13.04
C PRO A 131 -6.90 11.88 12.47
N ASP A 132 -6.99 12.11 11.14
CA ASP A 132 -8.22 12.55 10.47
C ASP A 132 -9.25 11.42 10.43
N PRO A 133 -10.45 11.56 11.04
CA PRO A 133 -11.53 10.59 11.01
C PRO A 133 -11.90 10.09 9.60
N ALA A 134 -11.86 10.98 8.59
CA ALA A 134 -12.20 10.63 7.22
C ALA A 134 -11.27 9.55 6.63
N SER A 135 -10.03 9.42 7.11
CA SER A 135 -9.13 8.33 6.71
C SER A 135 -9.65 6.99 7.19
N VAL A 136 -10.14 6.92 8.41
CA VAL A 136 -10.73 5.70 9.01
C VAL A 136 -12.03 5.33 8.31
N GLU A 137 -12.94 6.29 8.17
CA GLU A 137 -14.24 6.07 7.53
C GLU A 137 -14.09 5.53 6.10
N SER A 138 -13.11 6.05 5.35
CA SER A 138 -12.86 5.59 3.98
C SER A 138 -12.36 4.14 3.91
N ILE A 139 -11.57 3.69 4.88
CA ILE A 139 -11.14 2.29 4.98
C ILE A 139 -12.32 1.38 5.34
N LEU A 140 -13.12 1.79 6.32
CA LEU A 140 -14.29 1.01 6.75
C LEU A 140 -15.32 0.85 5.62
N ALA A 141 -15.52 1.89 4.81
CA ALA A 141 -16.37 1.81 3.63
C ALA A 141 -15.87 0.77 2.61
N TRP A 142 -14.55 0.70 2.40
CA TRP A 142 -13.96 -0.33 1.56
C TRP A 142 -14.08 -1.72 2.15
N ALA A 143 -13.81 -1.89 3.43
CA ALA A 143 -13.90 -3.17 4.12
C ALA A 143 -15.32 -3.76 4.07
N ASN A 144 -16.35 -2.92 4.13
CA ASN A 144 -17.75 -3.34 3.96
C ASN A 144 -18.04 -3.97 2.59
N ARG A 145 -17.24 -3.67 1.58
CA ARG A 145 -17.36 -4.24 0.23
C ARG A 145 -16.45 -5.44 0.02
N LEU A 146 -15.21 -5.35 0.49
CA LEU A 146 -14.22 -6.40 0.33
C LEU A 146 -14.49 -7.62 1.23
N GLN A 147 -15.08 -7.40 2.40
CA GLN A 147 -15.40 -8.44 3.40
C GLN A 147 -14.17 -9.30 3.75
N ASP A 148 -14.30 -10.60 3.81
CA ASP A 148 -13.27 -11.60 4.12
C ASP A 148 -12.47 -12.11 2.89
N ARG A 149 -12.63 -11.44 1.76
CA ARG A 149 -11.95 -11.81 0.49
C ARG A 149 -10.49 -11.36 0.42
N VAL A 150 -10.03 -10.58 1.37
CA VAL A 150 -8.68 -10.02 1.41
C VAL A 150 -8.09 -10.12 2.80
N GLU A 151 -6.77 -10.17 2.89
CA GLU A 151 -6.07 -9.86 4.12
C GLU A 151 -5.94 -8.35 4.30
N TYR A 152 -6.15 -7.87 5.52
CA TYR A 152 -6.10 -6.44 5.80
C TYR A 152 -4.81 -6.04 6.50
N VAL A 153 -4.19 -4.99 5.97
CA VAL A 153 -3.11 -4.26 6.63
C VAL A 153 -3.57 -2.84 6.88
N VAL A 154 -3.44 -2.35 8.10
CA VAL A 154 -3.72 -0.96 8.44
C VAL A 154 -2.45 -0.27 8.92
N VAL A 155 -2.05 0.76 8.20
CA VAL A 155 -0.88 1.58 8.52
C VAL A 155 -1.33 2.81 9.30
N GLU A 156 -0.96 2.91 10.58
CA GLU A 156 -1.11 4.12 11.39
C GLU A 156 -0.02 5.12 10.99
N ASN A 157 -0.36 6.06 10.10
CA ASN A 157 0.58 7.06 9.59
C ASN A 157 0.54 8.33 10.44
N ALA A 158 1.58 8.57 11.23
CA ALA A 158 1.71 9.77 12.04
C ALA A 158 1.98 11.00 11.17
N THR A 159 1.14 12.03 11.32
CA THR A 159 1.26 13.33 10.60
C THR A 159 1.95 14.41 11.44
N SER A 160 2.20 14.12 12.71
CA SER A 160 2.95 14.97 13.64
C SER A 160 3.57 14.10 14.75
N THR A 161 4.43 14.69 15.56
CA THR A 161 4.96 14.05 16.78
C THR A 161 3.91 13.78 17.86
N LEU A 162 2.76 14.45 17.77
CA LEU A 162 1.63 14.32 18.69
C LEU A 162 0.42 13.66 18.01
N SER A 163 0.66 12.87 16.96
CA SER A 163 -0.43 12.18 16.27
C SER A 163 -1.19 11.25 17.20
N ASP A 164 -2.50 11.42 17.21
CA ASP A 164 -3.44 10.68 18.03
C ASP A 164 -4.37 9.87 17.15
N PHE A 165 -4.43 8.58 17.38
CA PHE A 165 -5.27 7.62 16.65
C PHE A 165 -6.51 7.23 17.47
N THR A 166 -6.96 8.10 18.40
CA THR A 166 -8.12 7.83 19.29
C THR A 166 -9.37 7.47 18.48
N TYR A 167 -9.62 8.14 17.34
CA TYR A 167 -10.77 7.82 16.50
C TYR A 167 -10.68 6.39 15.93
N TRP A 168 -9.53 6.01 15.39
CA TRP A 168 -9.27 4.65 14.89
C TRP A 168 -9.37 3.59 16.01
N LYS A 169 -8.84 3.90 17.18
CA LYS A 169 -8.78 2.95 18.31
C LYS A 169 -10.09 2.87 19.07
N GLY A 170 -10.89 3.95 19.12
CA GLY A 170 -12.03 4.09 20.02
C GLY A 170 -13.41 3.97 19.41
N THR A 171 -13.58 4.13 18.08
CA THR A 171 -14.92 4.05 17.48
C THR A 171 -15.43 2.61 17.38
N GLU A 172 -16.73 2.43 17.60
CA GLU A 172 -17.37 1.11 17.53
C GLU A 172 -17.23 0.43 16.14
N GLN A 173 -17.30 1.23 15.06
CA GLN A 173 -17.13 0.71 13.72
C GLN A 173 -15.71 0.18 13.49
N ALA A 174 -14.68 0.93 13.90
CA ALA A 174 -13.29 0.50 13.80
C ALA A 174 -13.00 -0.71 14.71
N LYS A 175 -13.63 -0.78 15.89
CA LYS A 175 -13.55 -1.94 16.77
C LYS A 175 -14.14 -3.19 16.11
N ARG A 176 -15.35 -3.10 15.57
CA ARG A 176 -15.99 -4.21 14.84
C ARG A 176 -15.15 -4.69 13.66
N PHE A 177 -14.57 -3.77 12.89
CA PHE A 177 -13.66 -4.11 11.81
C PHE A 177 -12.45 -4.90 12.32
N ARG A 178 -11.79 -4.45 13.39
CA ARG A 178 -10.64 -5.16 13.97
C ARG A 178 -11.02 -6.54 14.52
N GLU A 179 -12.19 -6.67 15.13
CA GLU A 179 -12.70 -7.94 15.65
C GLU A 179 -13.07 -8.92 14.54
N ALA A 180 -13.68 -8.42 13.46
CA ALA A 180 -14.14 -9.24 12.34
C ALA A 180 -13.00 -9.73 11.45
N PHE A 181 -12.00 -8.88 11.17
CA PHE A 181 -10.98 -9.14 10.16
C PHE A 181 -9.56 -9.28 10.72
N SER A 182 -9.34 -9.00 12.00
CA SER A 182 -8.03 -9.09 12.65
C SER A 182 -6.87 -8.49 11.82
N PRO A 183 -6.97 -7.22 11.38
CA PRO A 183 -5.99 -6.64 10.46
C PRO A 183 -4.59 -6.60 11.08
N THR A 184 -3.58 -6.76 10.26
CA THR A 184 -2.20 -6.49 10.64
C THR A 184 -2.00 -4.98 10.79
N ILE A 185 -1.54 -4.53 11.95
CA ILE A 185 -1.30 -3.10 12.23
C ILE A 185 0.19 -2.78 12.10
N LEU A 186 0.50 -1.77 11.28
CA LEU A 186 1.84 -1.23 11.07
C LEU A 186 1.91 0.22 11.55
N GLN A 187 3.10 0.62 12.03
CA GLN A 187 3.37 1.98 12.45
C GLN A 187 4.26 2.70 11.43
N MET A 188 3.82 3.86 10.96
CA MET A 188 4.61 4.73 10.13
C MET A 188 4.81 6.07 10.84
N GLU A 189 6.05 6.30 11.27
CA GLU A 189 6.41 7.46 12.08
C GLU A 189 6.31 8.78 11.29
N PHE A 190 6.10 9.87 12.03
CA PHE A 190 6.13 11.22 11.47
C PHE A 190 7.51 11.55 10.87
N ARG A 191 7.49 12.12 9.68
CA ARG A 191 8.67 12.65 9.01
C ARG A 191 8.65 14.17 8.98
N LEU A 192 9.78 14.77 9.28
CA LEU A 192 9.93 16.23 9.23
C LEU A 192 9.71 16.75 7.80
N ALA A 193 9.09 17.92 7.69
CA ALA A 193 8.80 18.57 6.42
C ALA A 193 10.07 18.82 5.57
N GLU A 194 11.21 19.10 6.21
CA GLU A 194 12.51 19.28 5.56
C GLU A 194 13.02 18.02 4.87
N LEU A 195 12.58 16.84 5.27
CA LEU A 195 12.86 15.58 4.58
C LEU A 195 11.74 15.21 3.62
N GLU A 196 10.49 15.28 4.06
CA GLU A 196 9.33 14.81 3.30
C GLU A 196 9.04 15.65 2.06
N ASN A 197 9.11 16.99 2.16
CA ASN A 197 8.76 17.85 1.05
C ASN A 197 9.70 17.70 -0.15
N PRO A 198 11.04 17.75 -0.02
CA PRO A 198 11.95 17.52 -1.15
C PRO A 198 11.83 16.10 -1.72
N VAL A 199 11.70 15.08 -0.87
CA VAL A 199 11.49 13.68 -1.28
C VAL A 199 10.27 13.57 -2.20
N ARG A 200 9.12 14.12 -1.80
CA ARG A 200 7.90 14.13 -2.59
C ARG A 200 7.99 15.00 -3.84
N GLN A 201 8.61 16.17 -3.73
CA GLN A 201 8.72 17.11 -4.84
C GLN A 201 9.55 16.54 -5.99
N HIS A 202 10.64 15.87 -5.68
CA HIS A 202 11.60 15.35 -6.65
C HIS A 202 11.39 13.87 -7.00
N GLY A 203 10.41 13.17 -6.39
CA GLY A 203 10.18 11.74 -6.61
C GLY A 203 11.36 10.89 -6.16
N ILE A 204 12.01 11.30 -5.08
CA ILE A 204 13.19 10.60 -4.54
C ILE A 204 12.72 9.56 -3.52
N LYS A 205 13.25 8.36 -3.62
CA LYS A 205 12.99 7.32 -2.61
C LYS A 205 13.74 7.64 -1.32
N LEU A 206 13.15 7.30 -0.20
CA LEU A 206 13.78 7.55 1.10
C LEU A 206 15.08 6.75 1.27
N GLY A 207 15.14 5.55 0.66
CA GLY A 207 16.34 4.73 0.61
C GLY A 207 17.50 5.43 -0.12
N ASP A 208 17.23 6.15 -1.20
CA ASP A 208 18.27 6.89 -1.93
C ASP A 208 18.87 8.02 -1.07
N VAL A 209 18.03 8.68 -0.23
CA VAL A 209 18.53 9.66 0.77
C VAL A 209 19.38 8.95 1.83
N ALA A 210 18.90 7.85 2.37
CA ALA A 210 19.60 7.06 3.40
C ALA A 210 20.95 6.55 2.92
N ASP A 211 21.05 6.18 1.65
CA ASP A 211 22.26 5.65 1.00
C ASP A 211 23.15 6.74 0.38
N ARG A 212 22.78 8.03 0.53
CA ARG A 212 23.48 9.19 -0.06
C ARG A 212 23.55 9.19 -1.59
N LYS A 213 22.55 8.59 -2.26
CA LYS A 213 22.46 8.49 -3.72
C LYS A 213 21.59 9.59 -4.33
N VAL A 214 21.57 10.78 -3.73
CA VAL A 214 20.75 11.91 -4.16
C VAL A 214 21.58 13.07 -4.67
N GLU A 215 21.05 13.74 -5.73
CA GLU A 215 21.68 14.94 -6.29
C GLU A 215 21.15 16.25 -5.66
N VAL A 216 20.01 16.20 -4.95
CA VAL A 216 19.39 17.37 -4.30
C VAL A 216 20.17 17.76 -3.05
N ASP A 217 20.81 18.92 -3.08
CA ASP A 217 21.78 19.35 -2.03
C ASP A 217 21.14 19.45 -0.64
N GLU A 218 19.90 19.92 -0.56
CA GLU A 218 19.20 20.01 0.72
C GLU A 218 19.01 18.64 1.40
N LEU A 219 18.93 17.54 0.64
CA LEU A 219 18.81 16.17 1.14
C LEU A 219 20.17 15.53 1.50
N LYS A 220 21.30 16.14 1.12
CA LYS A 220 22.67 15.65 1.44
C LYS A 220 23.10 15.94 2.87
N ARG A 221 22.35 16.77 3.61
CA ARG A 221 22.67 17.12 5.01
C ARG A 221 22.74 15.87 5.89
N ALA A 222 23.80 15.73 6.65
CA ALA A 222 24.04 14.55 7.52
C ALA A 222 22.85 14.24 8.44
N SER A 223 22.19 15.28 8.99
CA SER A 223 21.02 15.10 9.86
C SER A 223 19.83 14.48 9.14
N LEU A 224 19.58 14.84 7.87
CA LEU A 224 18.48 14.26 7.07
C LEU A 224 18.78 12.85 6.62
N VAL A 225 20.04 12.57 6.24
CA VAL A 225 20.51 11.21 5.93
C VAL A 225 20.34 10.29 7.14
N MET A 226 20.76 10.70 8.33
CA MET A 226 20.59 9.89 9.56
C MET A 226 19.10 9.66 9.88
N ARG A 227 18.26 10.65 9.68
CA ARG A 227 16.81 10.50 9.85
C ARG A 227 16.20 9.53 8.84
N ALA A 228 16.59 9.63 7.57
CA ALA A 228 16.15 8.71 6.53
C ALA A 228 16.56 7.27 6.83
N GLN A 229 17.81 7.06 7.27
CA GLN A 229 18.32 5.76 7.71
C GLN A 229 17.54 5.20 8.89
N SER A 230 17.28 6.02 9.92
CA SER A 230 16.54 5.60 11.10
C SER A 230 15.10 5.23 10.75
N TYR A 231 14.43 6.07 9.96
CA TYR A 231 13.07 5.84 9.50
C TYR A 231 12.96 4.56 8.67
N ARG A 232 13.82 4.39 7.64
CA ARG A 232 13.86 3.19 6.81
C ARG A 232 14.03 1.92 7.64
N ARG A 233 15.01 1.91 8.56
CA ARG A 233 15.25 0.75 9.43
C ARG A 233 14.03 0.35 10.26
N ARG A 234 13.32 1.32 10.86
CA ARG A 234 12.15 1.04 11.68
C ARG A 234 10.99 0.53 10.83
N LEU A 235 10.73 1.16 9.69
CA LEU A 235 9.65 0.74 8.81
C LEU A 235 9.93 -0.63 8.20
N PHE A 236 11.15 -0.92 7.79
CA PHE A 236 11.54 -2.24 7.31
C PHE A 236 11.40 -3.32 8.40
N SER A 237 11.73 -3.00 9.66
CA SER A 237 11.47 -3.90 10.79
C SER A 237 9.97 -4.21 10.98
N GLU A 238 9.09 -3.24 10.73
CA GLU A 238 7.63 -3.49 10.73
C GLU A 238 7.23 -4.46 9.59
N PHE A 239 7.77 -4.26 8.38
CA PHE A 239 7.50 -5.17 7.25
C PHE A 239 8.09 -6.56 7.49
N ASP A 240 9.29 -6.69 8.03
CA ASP A 240 9.89 -7.99 8.37
C ASP A 240 9.06 -8.77 9.37
N ARG A 241 8.50 -8.08 10.37
CA ARG A 241 7.64 -8.67 11.40
C ARG A 241 6.32 -9.21 10.83
N THR A 242 5.86 -8.65 9.73
CA THR A 242 4.54 -8.92 9.15
C THR A 242 4.63 -9.42 7.71
N LYS A 243 5.78 -9.89 7.27
CA LYS A 243 6.05 -10.26 5.88
C LYS A 243 5.04 -11.24 5.28
N GLU A 244 4.47 -12.11 6.10
CA GLU A 244 3.53 -13.16 5.67
C GLU A 244 2.30 -12.60 4.94
N VAL A 245 1.84 -11.37 5.31
CA VAL A 245 0.70 -10.75 4.64
C VAL A 245 1.04 -10.14 3.27
N PHE A 246 2.32 -10.07 2.91
CA PHE A 246 2.81 -9.50 1.66
C PHE A 246 3.37 -10.55 0.69
N LEU A 247 3.57 -11.76 1.14
CA LEU A 247 4.09 -12.89 0.35
C LEU A 247 2.95 -13.81 -0.10
N PRO A 248 3.10 -14.53 -1.22
CA PRO A 248 2.16 -15.55 -1.67
C PRO A 248 1.95 -16.67 -0.65
#